data_66a35cfd651a6356c814278bd8a5e8b6
#
_entry.id   66a35cfd651a6356c814278bd8a5e8b6
#
_cell.length_a   1.000
_cell.length_b   1.000
_cell.length_c   1.000
_cell.angle_alpha   90.00
_cell.angle_beta   90.00
_cell.angle_gamma   90.00
#
_symmetry.space_group_name_H-M   'P 1'
#
loop_
_entity.id
_entity.type
_entity.pdbx_description
1 polymer ?
#
loop_
_entity_poly.entity_id
_entity_poly.type
_entity_poly.pdbx_seq_one_letter_code
_entity_poly.pdbx_strand_id
1 'polypeptide(L)'
;MRGFTLIELLVVIAIIGLLSSVVFASLNSARTKARDAKRLSDLRQVGIALALYQDQYGTFCVAGAGAGSSGGMGWLNYPYTNPVGVAQQLVNLGYLGAVPVDPTQTSPTSGYMVYCTATNFTLYATLENPPPAMPNCTLNGITDYDTAYGKNYCISQ
;
A
#
# COMPACT_ATOMS: atom_id res chain seq x y z
N MET A 1 6.02 -59.70 -7.05
CA MET A 1 5.85 -58.25 -6.80
C MET A 1 6.39 -57.95 -5.43
N ARG A 2 7.34 -56.96 -5.32
CA ARG A 2 7.85 -56.54 -4.01
C ARG A 2 6.85 -55.53 -3.43
N GLY A 3 6.25 -55.84 -2.31
CA GLY A 3 5.38 -54.90 -1.59
C GLY A 3 6.20 -53.83 -0.84
N PHE A 4 5.65 -52.64 -0.71
CA PHE A 4 6.22 -51.55 0.11
C PHE A 4 6.16 -51.93 1.60
N THR A 5 7.23 -51.65 2.33
CA THR A 5 7.22 -51.84 3.78
C THR A 5 6.61 -50.62 4.47
N LEU A 6 5.98 -50.82 5.63
CA LEU A 6 5.35 -49.78 6.40
C LEU A 6 6.39 -48.72 6.86
N ILE A 7 7.63 -49.14 7.13
CA ILE A 7 8.73 -48.26 7.54
C ILE A 7 9.20 -47.37 6.39
N GLU A 8 9.24 -47.87 5.15
CA GLU A 8 9.58 -47.04 3.97
C GLU A 8 8.58 -45.93 3.78
N LEU A 9 7.29 -46.21 3.93
CA LEU A 9 6.25 -45.20 3.84
C LEU A 9 6.36 -44.18 4.96
N LEU A 10 6.59 -44.62 6.20
CA LEU A 10 6.69 -43.74 7.37
C LEU A 10 7.86 -42.75 7.26
N VAL A 11 9.03 -43.25 6.80
CA VAL A 11 10.22 -42.41 6.61
C VAL A 11 9.96 -41.35 5.53
N VAL A 12 9.31 -41.69 4.42
CA VAL A 12 8.99 -40.75 3.34
C VAL A 12 8.09 -39.61 3.82
N ILE A 13 6.97 -39.95 4.51
CA ILE A 13 6.08 -38.90 5.04
C ILE A 13 6.74 -38.02 6.10
N ALA A 14 7.65 -38.59 6.92
CA ALA A 14 8.41 -37.82 7.89
C ALA A 14 9.34 -36.81 7.23
N ILE A 15 10.05 -37.20 6.17
CA ILE A 15 10.92 -36.31 5.40
C ILE A 15 10.11 -35.21 4.69
N ILE A 16 8.99 -35.58 4.06
CA ILE A 16 8.10 -34.61 3.39
C ILE A 16 7.56 -33.60 4.42
N GLY A 17 7.13 -34.06 5.61
CA GLY A 17 6.64 -33.20 6.68
C GLY A 17 7.69 -32.19 7.14
N LEU A 18 8.93 -32.63 7.31
CA LEU A 18 10.05 -31.78 7.72
C LEU A 18 10.40 -30.75 6.63
N LEU A 19 10.51 -31.15 5.39
CA LEU A 19 10.78 -30.24 4.28
C LEU A 19 9.65 -29.23 4.08
N SER A 20 8.39 -29.65 4.17
CA SER A 20 7.22 -28.79 4.03
C SER A 20 7.21 -27.68 5.07
N SER A 21 7.59 -27.95 6.32
CA SER A 21 7.60 -26.93 7.39
C SER A 21 8.54 -25.77 7.10
N VAL A 22 9.74 -26.04 6.55
CA VAL A 22 10.72 -25.01 6.16
C VAL A 22 10.23 -24.21 4.98
N VAL A 23 9.63 -24.89 3.98
CA VAL A 23 9.10 -24.22 2.77
C VAL A 23 7.94 -23.28 3.14
N PHE A 24 7.02 -23.68 4.00
CA PHE A 24 5.92 -22.80 4.41
C PHE A 24 6.37 -21.54 5.14
N ALA A 25 7.37 -21.62 6.01
CA ALA A 25 7.93 -20.45 6.68
C ALA A 25 8.55 -19.47 5.68
N SER A 26 9.34 -19.98 4.74
CA SER A 26 9.97 -19.18 3.68
C SER A 26 8.92 -18.53 2.76
N LEU A 27 7.86 -19.26 2.40
CA LEU A 27 6.80 -18.76 1.53
C LEU A 27 6.01 -17.61 2.17
N ASN A 28 5.72 -17.69 3.46
CA ASN A 28 5.04 -16.61 4.18
C ASN A 28 5.88 -15.32 4.19
N SER A 29 7.18 -15.43 4.46
CA SER A 29 8.10 -14.29 4.40
C SER A 29 8.16 -13.68 2.99
N ALA A 30 8.23 -14.52 1.96
CA ALA A 30 8.24 -14.06 0.58
C ALA A 30 6.94 -13.33 0.19
N ARG A 31 5.77 -13.85 0.60
CA ARG A 31 4.47 -13.22 0.38
C ARG A 31 4.38 -11.85 1.05
N THR A 32 4.83 -11.73 2.28
CA THR A 32 4.84 -10.46 3.02
C THR A 32 5.71 -9.42 2.31
N LYS A 33 6.93 -9.79 1.90
CA LYS A 33 7.81 -8.91 1.14
C LYS A 33 7.20 -8.49 -0.21
N ALA A 34 6.52 -9.40 -0.90
CA ALA A 34 5.86 -9.10 -2.16
C ALA A 34 4.71 -8.09 -1.99
N ARG A 35 3.91 -8.20 -0.92
CA ARG A 35 2.86 -7.22 -0.61
C ARG A 35 3.43 -5.86 -0.27
N ASP A 36 4.51 -5.79 0.51
CA ASP A 36 5.18 -4.53 0.82
C ASP A 36 5.79 -3.89 -0.43
N ALA A 37 6.45 -4.67 -1.29
CA ALA A 37 6.97 -4.18 -2.57
C ALA A 37 5.86 -3.59 -3.46
N LYS A 38 4.68 -4.24 -3.50
CA LYS A 38 3.52 -3.71 -4.20
C LYS A 38 3.06 -2.38 -3.61
N ARG A 39 2.94 -2.26 -2.28
CA ARG A 39 2.57 -1.00 -1.61
C ARG A 39 3.51 0.14 -1.97
N LEU A 40 4.83 -0.12 -1.93
CA LEU A 40 5.84 0.87 -2.31
C LEU A 40 5.73 1.28 -3.78
N SER A 41 5.45 0.33 -4.67
CA SER A 41 5.22 0.61 -6.10
C SER A 41 3.97 1.46 -6.31
N ASP A 42 2.87 1.11 -5.63
CA ASP A 42 1.61 1.83 -5.69
C ASP A 42 1.77 3.29 -5.24
N LEU A 43 2.42 3.53 -4.09
CA LEU A 43 2.67 4.89 -3.60
C LEU A 43 3.53 5.71 -4.58
N ARG A 44 4.58 5.11 -5.17
CA ARG A 44 5.41 5.79 -6.18
C ARG A 44 4.62 6.17 -7.42
N GLN A 45 3.76 5.29 -7.92
CA GLN A 45 2.91 5.56 -9.08
C GLN A 45 1.95 6.72 -8.80
N VAL A 46 1.33 6.74 -7.62
CA VAL A 46 0.46 7.86 -7.21
C VAL A 46 1.25 9.15 -7.05
N GLY A 47 2.45 9.08 -6.47
CA GLY A 47 3.33 10.26 -6.35
C GLY A 47 3.69 10.86 -7.69
N ILE A 48 4.02 10.02 -8.70
CA ILE A 48 4.28 10.48 -10.06
C ILE A 48 3.03 11.10 -10.68
N ALA A 49 1.86 10.48 -10.50
CA ALA A 49 0.59 10.99 -11.02
C ALA A 49 0.23 12.36 -10.40
N LEU A 50 0.47 12.54 -9.09
CA LEU A 50 0.29 13.81 -8.40
C LEU A 50 1.28 14.87 -8.90
N ALA A 51 2.53 14.52 -9.17
CA ALA A 51 3.52 15.44 -9.72
C ALA A 51 3.14 15.92 -11.13
N LEU A 52 2.67 15.00 -11.99
CA LEU A 52 2.16 15.36 -13.31
C LEU A 52 0.90 16.25 -13.23
N TYR A 53 0.02 15.97 -12.28
CA TYR A 53 -1.15 16.78 -12.03
C TYR A 53 -0.74 18.20 -11.56
N GLN A 54 0.22 18.30 -10.66
CA GLN A 54 0.74 19.58 -10.15
C GLN A 54 1.40 20.41 -11.27
N ASP A 55 2.14 19.78 -12.18
CA ASP A 55 2.73 20.45 -13.33
C ASP A 55 1.67 21.10 -14.24
N GLN A 56 0.54 20.42 -14.41
CA GLN A 56 -0.58 20.91 -15.22
C GLN A 56 -1.46 21.97 -14.52
N TYR A 57 -1.73 21.79 -13.22
CA TYR A 57 -2.74 22.57 -12.48
C TYR A 57 -2.16 23.46 -11.37
N GLY A 58 -0.86 23.40 -11.13
CA GLY A 58 -0.17 24.21 -10.12
C GLY A 58 -0.43 23.80 -8.67
N THR A 59 -1.05 22.63 -8.42
CA THR A 59 -1.37 22.14 -7.08
C THR A 59 -1.35 20.63 -7.02
N PHE A 60 -0.98 20.06 -5.86
CA PHE A 60 -1.08 18.61 -5.60
C PHE A 60 -2.49 18.17 -5.15
N CYS A 61 -3.37 19.12 -4.80
CA CYS A 61 -4.73 18.79 -4.40
C CYS A 61 -5.63 18.65 -5.62
N VAL A 62 -6.07 17.42 -5.88
CA VAL A 62 -6.80 17.05 -7.10
C VAL A 62 -8.21 17.58 -7.05
N ALA A 63 -8.53 18.51 -7.92
CA ALA A 63 -9.85 19.15 -7.99
C ALA A 63 -10.95 18.14 -8.32
N GLY A 64 -12.11 18.28 -7.69
CA GLY A 64 -13.26 17.38 -7.86
C GLY A 64 -13.10 16.02 -7.16
N ALA A 65 -12.01 15.80 -6.45
CA ALA A 65 -11.86 14.64 -5.58
C ALA A 65 -12.43 14.90 -4.18
N GLY A 66 -12.69 13.82 -3.43
CA GLY A 66 -13.15 13.86 -2.05
C GLY A 66 -12.08 14.24 -1.03
N ALA A 67 -12.12 13.66 0.14
CA ALA A 67 -11.15 13.90 1.18
C ALA A 67 -9.72 13.81 0.65
N GLY A 68 -8.87 14.78 1.00
CA GLY A 68 -7.52 14.92 0.46
C GLY A 68 -7.39 15.86 -0.76
N SER A 69 -8.51 16.41 -1.29
CA SER A 69 -8.49 17.25 -2.49
C SER A 69 -8.32 18.75 -2.24
N SER A 70 -8.55 19.21 -1.04
CA SER A 70 -8.58 20.67 -0.71
C SER A 70 -7.68 21.04 0.46
N GLY A 71 -6.52 20.40 0.60
CA GLY A 71 -5.64 20.62 1.76
C GLY A 71 -6.09 19.86 2.99
N GLY A 72 -6.62 18.66 2.82
CA GLY A 72 -7.01 17.76 3.87
C GLY A 72 -6.50 16.35 3.66
N MET A 73 -6.62 15.51 4.67
CA MET A 73 -6.26 14.11 4.61
C MET A 73 -7.46 13.25 4.25
N GLY A 74 -7.22 12.19 3.46
CA GLY A 74 -8.26 11.23 3.13
C GLY A 74 -7.70 9.89 2.68
N TRP A 75 -8.60 8.94 2.56
CA TRP A 75 -8.31 7.65 2.00
C TRP A 75 -8.19 7.78 0.48
N LEU A 76 -7.06 7.27 -0.06
CA LEU A 76 -6.72 7.43 -1.47
C LEU A 76 -7.79 6.83 -2.40
N ASN A 77 -8.37 5.72 -2.03
CA ASN A 77 -9.36 4.96 -2.80
C ASN A 77 -10.71 4.81 -2.10
N TYR A 78 -11.08 5.78 -1.26
CA TYR A 78 -12.40 5.76 -0.65
C TYR A 78 -13.49 5.85 -1.75
N PRO A 79 -14.51 5.00 -1.71
CA PRO A 79 -15.54 4.96 -2.74
C PRO A 79 -16.56 6.11 -2.55
N TYR A 80 -16.08 7.34 -2.64
CA TYR A 80 -16.98 8.48 -2.74
C TYR A 80 -17.68 8.42 -4.10
N THR A 81 -18.98 8.53 -4.10
CA THR A 81 -19.76 8.59 -5.35
C THR A 81 -19.77 9.99 -5.94
N ASN A 82 -19.69 11.01 -5.09
CA ASN A 82 -19.55 12.41 -5.50
C ASN A 82 -19.20 13.27 -4.26
N PRO A 83 -17.99 13.86 -4.15
CA PRO A 83 -16.86 13.71 -5.07
C PRO A 83 -16.18 12.33 -4.99
N VAL A 84 -15.54 11.89 -6.07
CA VAL A 84 -14.78 10.63 -6.12
C VAL A 84 -13.48 10.70 -5.31
N GLY A 85 -12.89 9.56 -4.95
CA GLY A 85 -11.58 9.53 -4.27
C GLY A 85 -10.45 10.07 -5.15
N VAL A 86 -9.36 10.52 -4.53
CA VAL A 86 -8.20 11.13 -5.23
C VAL A 86 -7.63 10.21 -6.32
N ALA A 87 -7.43 8.92 -6.02
CA ALA A 87 -6.91 7.98 -7.00
C ALA A 87 -7.87 7.77 -8.17
N GLN A 88 -9.19 7.69 -7.92
CA GLN A 88 -10.18 7.56 -8.98
C GLN A 88 -10.22 8.81 -9.86
N GLN A 89 -10.06 10.00 -9.28
CA GLN A 89 -10.01 11.22 -10.07
C GLN A 89 -8.74 11.30 -10.93
N LEU A 90 -7.60 10.87 -10.43
CA LEU A 90 -6.37 10.76 -11.22
C LEU A 90 -6.52 9.76 -12.39
N VAL A 91 -7.26 8.67 -12.18
CA VAL A 91 -7.61 7.72 -13.28
C VAL A 91 -8.53 8.40 -14.30
N ASN A 92 -9.58 9.09 -13.86
CA ASN A 92 -10.52 9.80 -14.74
C ASN A 92 -9.83 10.85 -15.60
N LEU A 93 -8.79 11.49 -15.07
CA LEU A 93 -7.99 12.50 -15.77
C LEU A 93 -6.85 11.91 -16.61
N GLY A 94 -6.63 10.60 -16.57
CA GLY A 94 -5.61 9.91 -17.35
C GLY A 94 -4.18 9.95 -16.77
N TYR A 95 -3.99 10.43 -15.54
CA TYR A 95 -2.67 10.45 -14.88
C TYR A 95 -2.31 9.11 -14.22
N LEU A 96 -3.30 8.25 -13.95
CA LEU A 96 -3.12 6.94 -13.34
C LEU A 96 -3.87 5.88 -14.15
N GLY A 97 -3.25 4.72 -14.38
CA GLY A 97 -3.85 3.65 -15.18
C GLY A 97 -4.97 2.90 -14.48
N ALA A 98 -4.89 2.78 -13.15
CA ALA A 98 -5.90 2.13 -12.31
C ALA A 98 -5.80 2.62 -10.88
N VAL A 99 -6.89 2.52 -10.11
CA VAL A 99 -6.89 2.83 -8.68
C VAL A 99 -6.06 1.78 -7.94
N PRO A 100 -4.98 2.17 -7.22
CA PRO A 100 -4.19 1.23 -6.45
C PRO A 100 -4.96 0.76 -5.21
N VAL A 101 -4.92 -0.55 -4.96
CA VAL A 101 -5.59 -1.18 -3.82
C VAL A 101 -4.57 -1.92 -2.98
N ASP A 102 -4.55 -1.64 -1.68
CA ASP A 102 -3.67 -2.35 -0.74
C ASP A 102 -3.98 -3.85 -0.75
N PRO A 103 -2.98 -4.73 -0.88
CA PRO A 103 -3.18 -6.19 -0.97
C PRO A 103 -3.92 -6.82 0.21
N THR A 104 -3.94 -6.15 1.35
CA THR A 104 -4.61 -6.63 2.58
C THR A 104 -5.82 -5.77 2.96
N GLN A 105 -6.24 -4.86 2.10
CA GLN A 105 -7.37 -3.98 2.37
C GLN A 105 -8.66 -4.77 2.52
N THR A 106 -9.29 -4.63 3.69
CA THR A 106 -10.58 -5.26 4.01
C THR A 106 -11.74 -4.27 4.00
N SER A 107 -11.44 -2.98 4.05
CA SER A 107 -12.44 -1.91 3.99
C SER A 107 -11.87 -0.70 3.24
N PRO A 108 -12.74 0.19 2.70
CA PRO A 108 -12.29 1.42 2.05
C PRO A 108 -11.45 2.34 2.94
N THR A 109 -11.56 2.20 4.25
CA THR A 109 -10.87 2.99 5.26
C THR A 109 -9.65 2.29 5.86
N SER A 110 -9.11 1.26 5.21
CA SER A 110 -7.93 0.53 5.69
C SER A 110 -6.75 0.56 4.71
N GLY A 111 -6.93 1.15 3.54
CA GLY A 111 -5.91 1.20 2.47
C GLY A 111 -4.93 2.36 2.59
N TYR A 112 -4.51 2.87 1.44
CA TYR A 112 -3.60 4.00 1.35
C TYR A 112 -4.28 5.31 1.74
N MET A 113 -3.51 6.26 2.27
CA MET A 113 -3.98 7.60 2.57
C MET A 113 -3.16 8.65 1.81
N VAL A 114 -3.78 9.78 1.56
CA VAL A 114 -3.15 10.95 0.95
C VAL A 114 -3.46 12.18 1.78
N TYR A 115 -2.46 13.02 1.95
CA TYR A 115 -2.59 14.40 2.40
C TYR A 115 -1.97 15.31 1.34
N CYS A 116 -2.63 16.40 0.99
CA CYS A 116 -2.08 17.36 0.05
C CYS A 116 -2.24 18.80 0.52
N THR A 117 -1.34 19.63 0.03
CA THR A 117 -1.43 21.09 0.01
C THR A 117 -1.23 21.57 -1.44
N ALA A 118 -1.27 22.89 -1.67
CA ALA A 118 -0.97 23.40 -3.00
C ALA A 118 0.47 23.06 -3.45
N THR A 119 1.42 23.00 -2.53
CA THR A 119 2.86 22.85 -2.81
C THR A 119 3.44 21.49 -2.47
N ASN A 120 2.75 20.67 -1.66
CA ASN A 120 3.30 19.42 -1.15
C ASN A 120 2.22 18.34 -1.08
N PHE A 121 2.66 17.07 -1.06
CA PHE A 121 1.80 15.93 -0.71
C PHE A 121 2.52 14.94 0.20
N THR A 122 1.76 14.14 0.92
CA THR A 122 2.25 12.95 1.63
C THR A 122 1.31 11.78 1.38
N LEU A 123 1.87 10.63 1.04
CA LEU A 123 1.16 9.37 0.85
C LEU A 123 1.56 8.40 1.94
N TYR A 124 0.60 7.68 2.50
CA TYR A 124 0.81 6.78 3.62
C TYR A 124 0.36 5.35 3.30
N ALA A 125 1.11 4.38 3.81
CA ALA A 125 0.77 2.95 3.78
C ALA A 125 1.03 2.29 5.13
N THR A 126 0.53 1.06 5.30
CA THR A 126 0.89 0.17 6.40
C THR A 126 1.71 -0.99 5.82
N LEU A 127 3.02 -1.00 6.08
CA LEU A 127 3.91 -2.11 5.71
C LEU A 127 3.87 -3.18 6.78
N GLU A 128 4.00 -4.43 6.38
CA GLU A 128 4.10 -5.58 7.29
C GLU A 128 5.52 -5.69 7.87
N ASN A 129 6.54 -5.23 7.11
CA ASN A 129 7.92 -5.09 7.56
C ASN A 129 8.38 -3.63 7.34
N PRO A 130 7.98 -2.69 8.21
CA PRO A 130 8.39 -1.30 8.06
C PRO A 130 9.89 -1.15 8.31
N PRO A 131 10.53 -0.12 7.71
CA PRO A 131 11.90 0.23 8.04
C PRO A 131 12.00 0.63 9.52
N PRO A 132 13.17 0.46 10.16
CA PRO A 132 13.36 0.76 11.59
C PRO A 132 13.15 2.22 11.96
N ALA A 133 13.24 3.14 11.00
CA ALA A 133 12.86 4.55 11.15
C ALA A 133 11.97 4.94 9.98
N MET A 134 10.84 5.58 10.28
CA MET A 134 10.00 6.19 9.25
C MET A 134 10.75 7.35 8.59
N PRO A 135 10.64 7.50 7.26
CA PRO A 135 11.00 8.77 6.62
C PRO A 135 10.25 9.91 7.34
N ASN A 136 10.94 11.02 7.57
CA ASN A 136 10.33 12.18 8.23
C ASN A 136 9.27 12.81 7.29
N CYS A 137 8.02 12.36 7.41
CA CYS A 137 6.90 12.85 6.62
C CYS A 137 6.14 13.93 7.38
N THR A 138 6.84 14.97 7.74
CA THR A 138 6.25 16.15 8.37
C THR A 138 5.66 17.05 7.29
N LEU A 139 4.34 17.14 7.23
CA LEU A 139 3.65 18.12 6.39
C LEU A 139 2.94 19.13 7.31
N ASN A 140 3.26 20.43 7.19
CA ASN A 140 2.69 21.50 8.00
C ASN A 140 2.80 21.29 9.52
N GLY A 141 3.86 20.64 10.01
CA GLY A 141 4.05 20.36 11.44
C GLY A 141 3.22 19.21 12.00
N ILE A 142 2.50 18.49 11.16
CA ILE A 142 1.69 17.33 11.56
C ILE A 142 2.54 16.06 11.39
N THR A 143 2.98 15.50 12.52
CA THR A 143 3.80 14.29 12.59
C THR A 143 3.01 13.04 13.04
N ASP A 144 1.75 13.20 13.47
CA ASP A 144 1.03 12.17 14.25
C ASP A 144 0.06 11.30 13.45
N TYR A 145 0.11 11.31 12.12
CA TYR A 145 -0.83 10.49 11.32
C TYR A 145 -0.52 9.00 11.32
N ASP A 146 0.69 8.62 11.65
CA ASP A 146 1.13 7.25 11.78
C ASP A 146 0.40 6.51 12.91
N THR A 147 0.23 7.14 14.08
CA THR A 147 -0.39 6.52 15.25
C THR A 147 -1.91 6.50 15.17
N ALA A 148 -2.55 7.56 14.67
CA ALA A 148 -4.01 7.69 14.63
C ALA A 148 -4.68 6.72 13.64
N TYR A 149 -4.00 6.37 12.54
CA TYR A 149 -4.55 5.52 11.47
C TYR A 149 -3.73 4.24 11.22
N GLY A 150 -2.81 3.90 12.11
CA GLY A 150 -1.96 2.70 12.00
C GLY A 150 -1.04 2.70 10.78
N LYS A 151 -0.65 3.89 10.29
CA LYS A 151 0.30 4.02 9.18
C LYS A 151 1.73 4.00 9.71
N ASN A 152 2.59 3.23 9.07
CA ASN A 152 3.98 3.04 9.46
C ASN A 152 4.97 3.28 8.33
N TYR A 153 4.51 3.84 7.21
CA TYR A 153 5.34 4.22 6.07
C TYR A 153 4.70 5.39 5.31
N CYS A 154 5.54 6.30 4.81
CA CYS A 154 5.11 7.44 4.01
C CYS A 154 6.13 7.81 2.95
N ILE A 155 5.67 8.48 1.90
CA ILE A 155 6.49 9.26 0.96
C ILE A 155 5.90 10.67 0.86
N SER A 156 6.75 11.67 0.74
CA SER A 156 6.36 13.09 0.62
C SER A 156 7.20 13.81 -0.43
N GLN A 157 6.65 14.87 -0.96
CA GLN A 157 7.33 15.84 -1.82
C GLN A 157 6.99 17.25 -1.35
#